data_778732dba6c8cbe4d3e4180b22f957b2
#
_entry.id   778732dba6c8cbe4d3e4180b22f957b2
#
_cell.length_a   1.000
_cell.length_b   1.000
_cell.length_c   1.000
_cell.angle_alpha   90.00
_cell.angle_beta   90.00
_cell.angle_gamma   90.00
#
_symmetry.space_group_name_H-M   'P 1'
#
loop_
_entity.id
_entity.type
_entity.pdbx_description
1 polymer ?
#
loop_
_entity_poly.entity_id
_entity_poly.type
_entity_poly.pdbx_seq_one_letter_code
_entity_poly.pdbx_strand_id
1 'polypeptide(L)'
;NERHNERKNESYANLNVDTKRIVFNVHFKDTDGLTYNEYFQKLIDEGQISTRGQKAGATIFNELVVDVNTRYFEQHGGYKYAKQFYKEAYRFACEIYGENNIVSAVMHADELNKAVSEELGKPVYHYHLHIVAIPTVRKEILWSKRCKDEALRGTVKEVINQVSHSKKWKNTVPLLDENGQRVTDKYGKPVFRKSYSVLQDKLFEHMTNAGFNGFER
;
A
#
# COMPACT_ATOMS: atom_id res chain seq x y z
N ASN A 1 -8.12 -1.08 -11.51
CA ASN A 1 -8.95 -0.79 -10.31
C ASN A 1 -9.25 0.72 -10.07
N GLU A 2 -8.61 1.68 -10.77
CA GLU A 2 -8.87 3.12 -10.57
C GLU A 2 -10.35 3.46 -10.53
N ARG A 3 -11.14 3.00 -11.54
CA ARG A 3 -12.58 3.27 -11.58
C ARG A 3 -13.34 2.73 -10.36
N HIS A 4 -12.91 1.60 -9.79
CA HIS A 4 -13.50 1.04 -8.58
C HIS A 4 -13.15 1.87 -7.36
N ASN A 5 -11.87 2.19 -7.18
CA ASN A 5 -11.37 2.91 -6.01
C ASN A 5 -11.94 4.33 -5.96
N GLU A 6 -12.00 5.00 -7.11
CA GLU A 6 -12.51 6.36 -7.24
C GLU A 6 -14.04 6.45 -7.47
N ARG A 7 -14.75 5.30 -7.38
CA ARG A 7 -16.19 5.22 -7.61
C ARG A 7 -16.66 5.85 -8.94
N LYS A 8 -15.85 5.67 -10.00
CA LYS A 8 -16.13 6.18 -11.36
C LYS A 8 -16.83 5.15 -12.26
N ASN A 9 -17.32 4.03 -11.73
CA ASN A 9 -18.08 3.04 -12.49
C ASN A 9 -19.55 3.48 -12.63
N GLU A 10 -20.15 3.20 -13.77
CA GLU A 10 -21.59 3.42 -14.01
C GLU A 10 -22.44 2.39 -13.24
N SER A 11 -21.89 1.20 -13.01
CA SER A 11 -22.50 0.13 -12.23
C SER A 11 -21.45 -0.67 -11.46
N TYR A 12 -21.86 -1.30 -10.38
CA TYR A 12 -20.98 -2.12 -9.52
C TYR A 12 -21.45 -3.57 -9.51
N ALA A 13 -20.52 -4.49 -9.71
CA ALA A 13 -20.78 -5.92 -9.55
C ALA A 13 -21.13 -6.27 -8.09
N ASN A 14 -20.56 -5.53 -7.13
CA ASN A 14 -20.94 -5.61 -5.73
C ASN A 14 -22.28 -4.87 -5.51
N LEU A 15 -23.36 -5.62 -5.40
CA LEU A 15 -24.72 -5.11 -5.17
C LEU A 15 -24.91 -4.45 -3.79
N ASN A 16 -23.91 -4.52 -2.93
CA ASN A 16 -23.94 -3.90 -1.60
C ASN A 16 -23.45 -2.45 -1.61
N VAL A 17 -22.95 -1.95 -2.75
CA VAL A 17 -22.56 -0.54 -2.88
C VAL A 17 -23.82 0.33 -2.87
N ASP A 18 -23.92 1.20 -1.86
CA ASP A 18 -24.94 2.23 -1.76
C ASP A 18 -24.41 3.53 -2.36
N THR A 19 -24.80 3.81 -3.60
CA THR A 19 -24.34 4.99 -4.35
C THR A 19 -24.67 6.32 -3.68
N LYS A 20 -25.71 6.38 -2.83
CA LYS A 20 -26.07 7.58 -2.05
C LYS A 20 -25.06 7.86 -0.93
N ARG A 21 -24.26 6.86 -0.57
CA ARG A 21 -23.26 6.97 0.49
C ARG A 21 -21.82 7.23 -0.01
N ILE A 22 -21.61 7.30 -1.30
CA ILE A 22 -20.30 7.66 -1.88
C ILE A 22 -19.75 8.97 -1.29
N VAL A 23 -20.62 9.88 -0.91
CA VAL A 23 -20.26 11.16 -0.25
C VAL A 23 -19.57 10.99 1.12
N PHE A 24 -19.67 9.81 1.74
CA PHE A 24 -18.99 9.47 2.98
C PHE A 24 -17.62 8.81 2.77
N ASN A 25 -17.27 8.47 1.54
CA ASN A 25 -15.93 8.00 1.22
C ASN A 25 -14.92 9.13 1.49
N VAL A 26 -13.75 8.77 1.99
CA VAL A 26 -12.76 9.77 2.42
C VAL A 26 -11.47 9.57 1.63
N HIS A 27 -11.11 10.55 0.83
CA HIS A 27 -9.81 10.61 0.20
C HIS A 27 -8.79 11.21 1.16
N PHE A 28 -7.80 10.43 1.60
CA PHE A 28 -6.65 10.92 2.34
C PHE A 28 -5.57 11.42 1.37
N LYS A 29 -5.58 10.89 0.15
CA LYS A 29 -4.75 11.29 -0.98
C LYS A 29 -5.53 11.07 -2.27
N ASP A 30 -5.45 12.03 -3.17
CA ASP A 30 -5.97 11.94 -4.53
C ASP A 30 -4.92 12.40 -5.55
N THR A 31 -5.25 12.37 -6.83
CA THR A 31 -4.38 12.72 -7.95
C THR A 31 -4.60 14.13 -8.48
N ASP A 32 -5.36 14.97 -7.78
CA ASP A 32 -5.77 16.32 -8.24
C ASP A 32 -6.43 16.29 -9.64
N GLY A 33 -7.27 15.28 -9.87
CA GLY A 33 -8.04 15.11 -11.11
C GLY A 33 -7.33 14.36 -12.23
N LEU A 34 -6.07 13.99 -12.07
CA LEU A 34 -5.34 13.14 -13.02
C LEU A 34 -5.79 11.67 -12.90
N THR A 35 -5.64 10.91 -13.97
CA THR A 35 -5.66 9.45 -13.88
C THR A 35 -4.40 8.94 -13.17
N TYR A 36 -4.41 7.70 -12.67
CA TYR A 36 -3.23 7.11 -12.05
C TYR A 36 -2.03 7.07 -13.00
N ASN A 37 -2.25 6.82 -14.29
CA ASN A 37 -1.20 6.82 -15.29
C ASN A 37 -0.64 8.22 -15.57
N GLU A 38 -1.48 9.24 -15.63
CA GLU A 38 -1.05 10.64 -15.78
C GLU A 38 -0.25 11.10 -14.56
N TYR A 39 -0.69 10.75 -13.36
CA TYR A 39 0.08 11.03 -12.14
C TYR A 39 1.44 10.35 -12.15
N PHE A 40 1.50 9.08 -12.56
CA PHE A 40 2.77 8.34 -12.73
C PHE A 40 3.69 9.02 -13.74
N GLN A 41 3.16 9.43 -14.90
CA GLN A 41 3.95 10.12 -15.92
C GLN A 41 4.46 11.48 -15.40
N LYS A 42 3.63 12.24 -14.70
CA LYS A 42 4.03 13.49 -14.04
C LYS A 42 5.26 13.29 -13.14
N LEU A 43 5.26 12.26 -12.28
CA LEU A 43 6.40 11.98 -11.41
C LEU A 43 7.69 11.62 -12.18
N ILE A 44 7.56 10.98 -13.34
CA ILE A 44 8.70 10.71 -14.25
C ILE A 44 9.22 12.01 -14.84
N ASP A 45 8.34 12.85 -15.38
CA ASP A 45 8.69 14.10 -16.05
C ASP A 45 9.35 15.11 -15.07
N GLU A 46 8.91 15.09 -13.80
CA GLU A 46 9.50 15.86 -12.70
C GLU A 46 10.80 15.24 -12.15
N GLY A 47 11.22 14.06 -12.64
CA GLY A 47 12.41 13.36 -12.18
C GLY A 47 12.31 12.78 -10.76
N GLN A 48 11.11 12.72 -10.18
CA GLN A 48 10.91 12.19 -8.83
C GLN A 48 11.06 10.66 -8.79
N ILE A 49 10.69 9.97 -9.88
CA ILE A 49 10.85 8.52 -10.06
C ILE A 49 11.50 8.21 -11.40
N SER A 50 12.04 7.00 -11.52
CA SER A 50 12.69 6.54 -12.75
C SER A 50 12.30 5.11 -13.09
N THR A 51 11.92 4.88 -14.35
CA THR A 51 11.65 3.55 -14.90
C THR A 51 12.90 2.88 -15.51
N ARG A 52 14.06 3.51 -15.38
CA ARG A 52 15.32 3.04 -15.95
C ARG A 52 15.69 1.64 -15.48
N GLY A 53 15.83 0.72 -16.43
CA GLY A 53 16.11 -0.70 -16.18
C GLY A 53 14.89 -1.52 -15.74
N GLN A 54 13.69 -0.98 -15.91
CA GLN A 54 12.44 -1.73 -15.77
C GLN A 54 12.24 -2.61 -17.02
N LYS A 55 11.70 -3.81 -16.81
CA LYS A 55 11.33 -4.70 -17.92
C LYS A 55 9.95 -4.32 -18.45
N ALA A 56 9.70 -4.61 -19.74
CA ALA A 56 8.36 -4.49 -20.30
C ALA A 56 7.37 -5.34 -19.50
N GLY A 57 6.17 -4.78 -19.23
CA GLY A 57 5.13 -5.45 -18.44
C GLY A 57 5.40 -5.53 -16.93
N ALA A 58 6.43 -4.85 -16.42
CA ALA A 58 6.67 -4.81 -14.99
C ALA A 58 5.55 -4.07 -14.25
N THR A 59 5.19 -4.56 -13.07
CA THR A 59 4.21 -3.92 -12.19
C THR A 59 4.69 -2.53 -11.76
N ILE A 60 3.91 -1.51 -12.07
CA ILE A 60 4.21 -0.10 -11.74
C ILE A 60 3.41 0.40 -10.53
N PHE A 61 2.25 -0.18 -10.27
CA PHE A 61 1.42 0.15 -9.12
C PHE A 61 1.32 -1.04 -8.17
N ASN A 62 1.30 -0.74 -6.87
CA ASN A 62 0.84 -1.65 -5.84
C ASN A 62 -0.51 -1.18 -5.33
N GLU A 63 -1.39 -2.10 -5.04
CA GLU A 63 -2.58 -1.83 -4.27
C GLU A 63 -2.47 -2.54 -2.91
N LEU A 64 -2.65 -1.78 -1.85
CA LEU A 64 -2.76 -2.27 -0.48
C LEU A 64 -4.19 -2.02 -0.03
N VAL A 65 -4.89 -3.07 0.35
CA VAL A 65 -6.21 -2.97 0.98
C VAL A 65 -6.03 -3.24 2.47
N VAL A 66 -6.42 -2.27 3.29
CA VAL A 66 -6.49 -2.42 4.75
C VAL A 66 -7.96 -2.64 5.08
N ASP A 67 -8.26 -3.84 5.56
CA ASP A 67 -9.59 -4.29 5.88
C ASP A 67 -9.63 -4.81 7.32
N VAL A 68 -10.59 -4.37 8.08
CA VAL A 68 -10.80 -4.75 9.48
C VAL A 68 -12.26 -5.09 9.69
N ASN A 69 -12.51 -6.06 10.57
CA ASN A 69 -13.85 -6.53 10.87
C ASN A 69 -14.82 -5.38 11.18
N THR A 70 -15.95 -5.36 10.50
CA THR A 70 -17.00 -4.34 10.64
C THR A 70 -17.44 -4.14 12.10
N ARG A 71 -17.55 -5.23 12.88
CA ARG A 71 -17.96 -5.18 14.29
C ARG A 71 -16.97 -4.41 15.17
N TYR A 72 -15.69 -4.47 14.85
CA TYR A 72 -14.67 -3.69 15.54
C TYR A 72 -15.03 -2.19 15.51
N PHE A 73 -15.38 -1.67 14.35
CA PHE A 73 -15.74 -0.27 14.21
C PHE A 73 -17.07 0.07 14.89
N GLU A 74 -18.08 -0.80 14.78
CA GLU A 74 -19.36 -0.59 15.47
C GLU A 74 -19.21 -0.51 17.00
N GLN A 75 -18.30 -1.29 17.57
CA GLN A 75 -18.00 -1.27 19.01
C GLN A 75 -17.20 -0.04 19.46
N HIS A 76 -16.49 0.64 18.55
CA HIS A 76 -15.61 1.76 18.85
C HIS A 76 -16.11 3.13 18.36
N GLY A 77 -17.36 3.23 17.91
CA GLY A 77 -17.95 4.51 17.48
C GLY A 77 -18.16 4.66 15.97
N GLY A 78 -18.11 3.54 15.23
CA GLY A 78 -18.52 3.46 13.82
C GLY A 78 -17.66 4.32 12.90
N TYR A 79 -18.33 5.05 12.01
CA TYR A 79 -17.69 5.84 10.94
C TYR A 79 -16.60 6.81 11.44
N LYS A 80 -16.83 7.51 12.54
CA LYS A 80 -15.84 8.49 13.04
C LYS A 80 -14.54 7.83 13.46
N TYR A 81 -14.65 6.69 14.14
CA TYR A 81 -13.49 5.92 14.58
C TYR A 81 -12.80 5.26 13.40
N ALA A 82 -13.55 4.68 12.44
CA ALA A 82 -13.00 4.13 11.21
C ALA A 82 -12.20 5.17 10.43
N LYS A 83 -12.69 6.41 10.31
CA LYS A 83 -11.97 7.50 9.66
C LYS A 83 -10.63 7.81 10.36
N GLN A 84 -10.56 7.79 11.69
CA GLN A 84 -9.33 8.00 12.44
C GLN A 84 -8.36 6.83 12.24
N PHE A 85 -8.86 5.60 12.33
CA PHE A 85 -8.11 4.37 12.10
C PHE A 85 -7.46 4.37 10.71
N TYR A 86 -8.24 4.58 9.66
CA TYR A 86 -7.73 4.56 8.30
C TYR A 86 -6.85 5.75 7.93
N LYS A 87 -7.03 6.89 8.59
CA LYS A 87 -6.09 8.00 8.49
C LYS A 87 -4.70 7.61 9.03
N GLU A 88 -4.66 6.86 10.13
CA GLU A 88 -3.40 6.36 10.69
C GLU A 88 -2.78 5.27 9.82
N ALA A 89 -3.59 4.34 9.28
CA ALA A 89 -3.13 3.36 8.31
C ALA A 89 -2.56 4.01 7.03
N TYR A 90 -3.13 5.14 6.59
CA TYR A 90 -2.56 5.95 5.51
C TYR A 90 -1.18 6.52 5.88
N ARG A 91 -0.99 7.03 7.11
CA ARG A 91 0.32 7.51 7.59
C ARG A 91 1.37 6.41 7.55
N PHE A 92 1.01 5.21 8.02
CA PHE A 92 1.88 4.04 7.88
C PHE A 92 2.27 3.79 6.41
N ALA A 93 1.32 3.85 5.49
CA ALA A 93 1.63 3.69 4.07
C ALA A 93 2.59 4.77 3.54
N CYS A 94 2.46 6.02 4.01
CA CYS A 94 3.41 7.10 3.69
C CYS A 94 4.83 6.78 4.18
N GLU A 95 4.98 6.17 5.35
CA GLU A 95 6.30 5.72 5.85
C GLU A 95 6.90 4.61 4.99
N ILE A 96 6.07 3.68 4.50
CA ILE A 96 6.52 2.54 3.69
C ILE A 96 6.89 2.96 2.26
N TYR A 97 6.07 3.79 1.62
CA TYR A 97 6.22 4.13 0.20
C TYR A 97 6.88 5.48 -0.03
N GLY A 98 6.74 6.42 0.92
CA GLY A 98 6.95 7.85 0.71
C GLY A 98 5.65 8.51 0.21
N GLU A 99 5.28 9.64 0.79
CA GLU A 99 4.00 10.32 0.51
C GLU A 99 3.81 10.64 -0.98
N ASN A 100 4.85 11.11 -1.67
CA ASN A 100 4.80 11.42 -3.11
C ASN A 100 4.59 10.18 -3.99
N ASN A 101 4.91 8.99 -3.48
CA ASN A 101 4.70 7.74 -4.21
C ASN A 101 3.30 7.13 -3.96
N ILE A 102 2.51 7.70 -3.04
CA ILE A 102 1.10 7.35 -2.91
C ILE A 102 0.33 8.07 -4.00
N VAL A 103 -0.33 7.32 -4.85
CA VAL A 103 -1.15 7.83 -5.97
C VAL A 103 -2.54 8.19 -5.47
N SER A 104 -3.16 7.27 -4.73
CA SER A 104 -4.50 7.45 -4.16
C SER A 104 -4.59 6.68 -2.84
N ALA A 105 -5.33 7.23 -1.89
CA ALA A 105 -5.70 6.56 -0.65
C ALA A 105 -7.13 6.94 -0.29
N VAL A 106 -8.06 6.01 -0.45
CA VAL A 106 -9.49 6.24 -0.25
C VAL A 106 -10.10 5.22 0.70
N MET A 107 -10.71 5.72 1.78
CA MET A 107 -11.56 4.90 2.65
C MET A 107 -12.95 4.82 2.04
N HIS A 108 -13.40 3.62 1.72
CA HIS A 108 -14.78 3.36 1.35
C HIS A 108 -15.67 3.23 2.60
N ALA A 109 -16.84 3.85 2.54
CA ALA A 109 -17.86 3.85 3.60
C ALA A 109 -19.27 3.66 3.02
N ASP A 110 -19.34 3.13 1.82
CA ASP A 110 -20.54 3.01 0.99
C ASP A 110 -20.94 1.56 0.72
N GLU A 111 -20.30 0.57 1.33
CA GLU A 111 -20.63 -0.85 1.17
C GLU A 111 -21.42 -1.38 2.37
N LEU A 112 -22.66 -1.80 2.14
CA LEU A 112 -23.53 -2.35 3.18
C LEU A 112 -23.06 -3.75 3.60
N ASN A 113 -22.81 -3.96 4.88
CA ASN A 113 -22.60 -5.29 5.44
C ASN A 113 -23.96 -5.91 5.80
N LYS A 114 -24.54 -6.68 4.90
CA LYS A 114 -25.89 -7.27 5.08
C LYS A 114 -25.98 -8.14 6.32
N ALA A 115 -25.02 -9.04 6.54
CA ALA A 115 -25.06 -9.98 7.65
C ALA A 115 -25.08 -9.25 9.02
N VAL A 116 -24.18 -8.27 9.20
CA VAL A 116 -24.12 -7.48 10.43
C VAL A 116 -25.34 -6.55 10.55
N SER A 117 -25.86 -6.04 9.42
CA SER A 117 -27.07 -5.22 9.41
C SER A 117 -28.30 -5.99 9.86
N GLU A 118 -28.48 -7.20 9.37
CA GLU A 118 -29.58 -8.11 9.77
C GLU A 118 -29.49 -8.45 11.25
N GLU A 119 -28.30 -8.79 11.74
CA GLU A 119 -28.06 -9.12 13.13
C GLU A 119 -28.39 -7.96 14.09
N LEU A 120 -27.95 -6.73 13.73
CA LEU A 120 -28.12 -5.55 14.56
C LEU A 120 -29.44 -4.79 14.32
N GLY A 121 -30.24 -5.21 13.35
CA GLY A 121 -31.52 -4.59 13.01
C GLY A 121 -31.39 -3.15 12.50
N LYS A 122 -30.25 -2.75 12.00
CA LYS A 122 -29.96 -1.41 11.45
C LYS A 122 -28.97 -1.48 10.30
N PRO A 123 -28.96 -0.53 9.38
CA PRO A 123 -27.91 -0.47 8.34
C PRO A 123 -26.51 -0.31 8.95
N VAL A 124 -25.61 -1.24 8.63
CA VAL A 124 -24.21 -1.23 9.05
C VAL A 124 -23.34 -1.30 7.80
N TYR A 125 -22.35 -0.45 7.73
CA TYR A 125 -21.48 -0.33 6.58
C TYR A 125 -20.09 -0.90 6.87
N HIS A 126 -19.54 -1.54 5.86
CA HIS A 126 -18.19 -2.07 5.88
C HIS A 126 -17.21 -0.99 5.47
N TYR A 127 -16.25 -0.71 6.33
CA TYR A 127 -15.20 0.28 6.07
C TYR A 127 -13.91 -0.42 5.71
N HIS A 128 -13.26 0.03 4.63
CA HIS A 128 -11.95 -0.46 4.22
C HIS A 128 -11.19 0.64 3.48
N LEU A 129 -9.87 0.55 3.47
CA LEU A 129 -8.99 1.55 2.85
C LEU A 129 -8.26 0.93 1.66
N HIS A 130 -8.42 1.53 0.49
CA HIS A 130 -7.62 1.27 -0.69
C HIS A 130 -6.46 2.27 -0.77
N ILE A 131 -5.25 1.77 -0.92
CA ILE A 131 -4.05 2.59 -1.12
C ILE A 131 -3.36 2.12 -2.39
N VAL A 132 -3.27 3.00 -3.37
CA VAL A 132 -2.51 2.76 -4.61
C VAL A 132 -1.19 3.51 -4.52
N ALA A 133 -0.08 2.81 -4.68
CA ALA A 133 1.24 3.37 -4.54
C ALA A 133 2.22 2.87 -5.61
N ILE A 134 3.25 3.66 -5.87
CA ILE A 134 4.35 3.33 -6.79
C ILE A 134 5.51 2.75 -5.96
N PRO A 135 5.87 1.46 -6.13
CA PRO A 135 6.96 0.84 -5.38
C PRO A 135 8.32 1.31 -5.90
N THR A 136 8.98 2.17 -5.16
CA THR A 136 10.31 2.68 -5.51
C THR A 136 11.39 2.15 -4.58
N VAL A 137 12.60 2.07 -5.10
CA VAL A 137 13.84 1.80 -4.34
C VAL A 137 14.91 2.81 -4.73
N ARG A 138 15.64 3.31 -3.75
CA ARG A 138 16.82 4.14 -3.99
C ARG A 138 17.88 3.30 -4.70
N LYS A 139 18.42 3.79 -5.80
CA LYS A 139 19.44 3.12 -6.59
C LYS A 139 20.55 4.07 -6.96
N GLU A 140 21.77 3.70 -6.65
CA GLU A 140 22.96 4.39 -7.09
C GLU A 140 23.36 3.89 -8.49
N ILE A 141 23.58 4.82 -9.39
CA ILE A 141 24.12 4.57 -10.72
C ILE A 141 25.58 4.97 -10.68
N LEU A 142 26.44 4.03 -10.92
CA LEU A 142 27.88 4.26 -10.91
C LEU A 142 28.40 4.68 -12.28
N TRP A 143 29.47 5.45 -12.28
CA TRP A 143 30.25 5.70 -13.50
C TRP A 143 30.77 4.38 -14.07
N SER A 144 30.68 4.23 -15.37
CA SER A 144 31.14 3.05 -16.08
C SER A 144 32.65 2.79 -15.82
N LYS A 145 33.04 1.54 -15.72
CA LYS A 145 34.46 1.13 -15.71
C LYS A 145 35.22 1.58 -16.97
N ARG A 146 34.50 1.96 -18.03
CA ARG A 146 35.03 2.49 -19.27
C ARG A 146 35.02 4.01 -19.34
N CYS A 147 34.75 4.70 -18.23
CA CYS A 147 34.78 6.16 -18.18
C CYS A 147 36.19 6.66 -18.57
N LYS A 148 36.26 7.72 -19.39
CA LYS A 148 37.54 8.31 -19.80
C LYS A 148 38.34 8.83 -18.62
N ASP A 149 37.64 9.46 -17.67
CA ASP A 149 38.22 9.87 -16.40
C ASP A 149 38.29 8.65 -15.46
N GLU A 150 39.50 8.22 -15.18
CA GLU A 150 39.77 7.05 -14.35
C GLU A 150 39.39 7.27 -12.89
N ALA A 151 39.48 8.50 -12.38
CA ALA A 151 39.13 8.85 -11.00
C ALA A 151 37.61 8.69 -10.73
N LEU A 152 36.78 8.80 -11.78
CA LEU A 152 35.34 8.64 -11.66
C LEU A 152 34.86 7.19 -11.72
N ARG A 153 35.67 6.25 -12.23
CA ARG A 153 35.28 4.86 -12.44
C ARG A 153 34.81 4.20 -11.14
N GLY A 154 33.57 3.71 -11.16
CA GLY A 154 32.97 3.06 -9.99
C GLY A 154 32.48 4.01 -8.87
N THR A 155 32.69 5.31 -9.00
CA THR A 155 32.08 6.28 -8.10
C THR A 155 30.60 6.52 -8.45
N VAL A 156 29.83 7.07 -7.53
CA VAL A 156 28.39 7.37 -7.74
C VAL A 156 28.27 8.52 -8.75
N LYS A 157 27.59 8.26 -9.87
CA LYS A 157 27.25 9.24 -10.89
C LYS A 157 25.97 10.00 -10.57
N GLU A 158 24.97 9.26 -10.15
CA GLU A 158 23.63 9.78 -9.83
C GLU A 158 22.90 8.82 -8.90
N VAL A 159 21.92 9.32 -8.18
CA VAL A 159 20.99 8.51 -7.36
C VAL A 159 19.59 8.70 -7.91
N ILE A 160 18.91 7.59 -8.15
CA ILE A 160 17.54 7.61 -8.67
C ILE A 160 16.58 6.83 -7.75
N ASN A 161 15.32 7.23 -7.73
CA ASN A 161 14.23 6.45 -7.15
C ASN A 161 13.70 5.51 -8.23
N GLN A 162 14.27 4.32 -8.33
CA GLN A 162 13.90 3.34 -9.36
C GLN A 162 12.56 2.69 -9.03
N VAL A 163 11.60 2.75 -9.95
CA VAL A 163 10.36 1.97 -9.84
C VAL A 163 10.68 0.49 -9.96
N SER A 164 10.40 -0.28 -8.92
CA SER A 164 10.69 -1.71 -8.90
C SER A 164 9.91 -2.45 -7.82
N HIS A 165 8.83 -3.10 -8.21
CA HIS A 165 8.04 -3.97 -7.33
C HIS A 165 8.89 -5.09 -6.70
N SER A 166 9.62 -5.84 -7.52
CA SER A 166 10.38 -7.02 -7.06
C SER A 166 11.52 -6.69 -6.09
N LYS A 167 12.12 -5.49 -6.20
CA LYS A 167 13.15 -5.05 -5.28
C LYS A 167 12.56 -4.49 -3.99
N LYS A 168 11.48 -3.71 -4.07
CA LYS A 168 10.76 -3.17 -2.92
C LYS A 168 10.27 -4.28 -2.01
N TRP A 169 9.70 -5.34 -2.59
CA TRP A 169 9.06 -6.45 -1.88
C TRP A 169 9.89 -7.72 -1.87
N LYS A 170 11.21 -7.58 -1.94
CA LYS A 170 12.10 -8.72 -1.75
C LYS A 170 11.97 -9.26 -0.33
N ASN A 171 11.81 -10.59 -0.21
CA ASN A 171 11.82 -11.26 1.08
C ASN A 171 13.21 -11.17 1.69
N THR A 172 13.36 -10.50 2.81
CA THR A 172 14.66 -10.25 3.46
C THR A 172 14.69 -10.65 4.93
N VAL A 173 13.52 -10.86 5.55
CA VAL A 173 13.42 -11.27 6.95
C VAL A 173 13.51 -12.79 7.03
N PRO A 174 14.53 -13.37 7.71
CA PRO A 174 14.64 -14.82 7.87
C PRO A 174 13.41 -15.40 8.58
N LEU A 175 12.98 -16.58 8.14
CA LEU A 175 12.02 -17.39 8.89
C LEU A 175 12.76 -18.05 10.05
N LEU A 176 12.22 -17.92 11.26
CA LEU A 176 12.73 -18.55 12.46
C LEU A 176 11.79 -19.68 12.88
N ASP A 177 12.32 -20.74 13.44
CA ASP A 177 11.58 -21.82 14.11
C ASP A 177 11.16 -21.39 15.53
N GLU A 178 10.53 -22.30 16.27
CA GLU A 178 10.08 -22.10 17.64
C GLU A 178 11.24 -21.86 18.65
N ASN A 179 12.46 -22.26 18.29
CA ASN A 179 13.67 -22.06 19.08
C ASN A 179 14.45 -20.80 18.68
N GLY A 180 13.91 -20.00 17.74
CA GLY A 180 14.54 -18.78 17.23
C GLY A 180 15.69 -19.05 16.24
N GLN A 181 15.85 -20.29 15.74
CA GLN A 181 16.87 -20.64 14.77
C GLN A 181 16.37 -20.39 13.33
N ARG A 182 17.30 -20.06 12.42
CA ARG A 182 16.96 -19.84 11.02
C ARG A 182 16.54 -21.13 10.34
N VAL A 183 15.35 -21.11 9.73
CA VAL A 183 14.86 -22.22 8.92
C VAL A 183 15.60 -22.25 7.58
N THR A 184 16.03 -23.46 7.16
CA THR A 184 16.62 -23.69 5.84
C THR A 184 15.74 -24.63 5.02
N ASP A 185 15.83 -24.52 3.69
CA ASP A 185 15.18 -25.45 2.77
C ASP A 185 15.96 -26.79 2.70
N LYS A 186 15.46 -27.74 1.91
CA LYS A 186 16.07 -29.05 1.69
C LYS A 186 17.48 -29.01 1.09
N TYR A 187 17.91 -27.83 0.62
CA TYR A 187 19.25 -27.60 0.05
C TYR A 187 20.15 -26.77 0.99
N GLY A 188 19.72 -26.52 2.23
CA GLY A 188 20.45 -25.72 3.21
C GLY A 188 20.40 -24.21 2.97
N LYS A 189 19.54 -23.74 2.05
CA LYS A 189 19.37 -22.28 1.81
C LYS A 189 18.42 -21.65 2.81
N PRO A 190 18.70 -20.42 3.29
CA PRO A 190 17.81 -19.73 4.21
C PRO A 190 16.42 -19.52 3.61
N VAL A 191 15.38 -19.84 4.38
CA VAL A 191 13.99 -19.52 4.07
C VAL A 191 13.65 -18.14 4.65
N PHE A 192 12.94 -17.32 3.87
CA PHE A 192 12.55 -15.99 4.28
C PHE A 192 11.03 -15.87 4.42
N ARG A 193 10.58 -15.06 5.35
CA ARG A 193 9.18 -14.67 5.49
C ARG A 193 8.74 -13.90 4.25
N LYS A 194 7.48 -14.10 3.84
CA LYS A 194 6.91 -13.31 2.75
C LYS A 194 6.81 -11.84 3.15
N SER A 195 7.21 -10.94 2.27
CA SER A 195 7.25 -9.51 2.54
C SER A 195 5.89 -8.92 2.96
N TYR A 196 4.78 -9.41 2.39
CA TYR A 196 3.45 -8.96 2.79
C TYR A 196 3.10 -9.37 4.24
N SER A 197 3.53 -10.56 4.70
CA SER A 197 3.31 -10.98 6.09
C SER A 197 4.11 -10.10 7.07
N VAL A 198 5.33 -9.71 6.67
CA VAL A 198 6.13 -8.75 7.45
C VAL A 198 5.46 -7.37 7.46
N LEU A 199 4.85 -6.96 6.34
CA LEU A 199 4.12 -5.70 6.25
C LEU A 199 2.88 -5.69 7.15
N GLN A 200 2.14 -6.80 7.21
CA GLN A 200 1.00 -6.95 8.13
C GLN A 200 1.41 -6.80 9.60
N ASP A 201 2.54 -7.43 10.01
CA ASP A 201 3.08 -7.28 11.36
C ASP A 201 3.40 -5.82 11.68
N LYS A 202 4.08 -5.14 10.76
CA LYS A 202 4.45 -3.74 10.91
C LYS A 202 3.23 -2.82 11.00
N LEU A 203 2.20 -3.08 10.18
CA LEU A 203 0.94 -2.34 10.27
C LEU A 203 0.28 -2.56 11.63
N PHE A 204 0.19 -3.81 12.08
CA PHE A 204 -0.40 -4.15 13.39
C PHE A 204 0.34 -3.44 14.53
N GLU A 205 1.67 -3.49 14.53
CA GLU A 205 2.51 -2.82 15.52
C GLU A 205 2.33 -1.29 15.47
N HIS A 206 2.36 -0.69 14.27
CA HIS A 206 2.16 0.75 14.09
C HIS A 206 0.79 1.20 14.64
N MET A 207 -0.28 0.50 14.28
CA MET A 207 -1.63 0.82 14.73
C MET A 207 -1.80 0.66 16.23
N THR A 208 -1.22 -0.40 16.82
CA THR A 208 -1.24 -0.63 18.26
C THR A 208 -0.48 0.49 19.01
N ASN A 209 0.69 0.88 18.52
CA ASN A 209 1.47 1.99 19.09
C ASN A 209 0.75 3.34 18.98
N ALA A 210 -0.08 3.52 17.94
CA ALA A 210 -0.94 4.68 17.78
C ALA A 210 -2.21 4.65 18.68
N GLY A 211 -2.40 3.60 19.49
CA GLY A 211 -3.49 3.47 20.44
C GLY A 211 -4.73 2.72 19.92
N PHE A 212 -4.68 2.17 18.70
CA PHE A 212 -5.74 1.32 18.18
C PHE A 212 -5.53 -0.13 18.64
N ASN A 213 -6.40 -0.62 19.52
CA ASN A 213 -6.29 -1.96 20.11
C ASN A 213 -7.56 -2.77 19.89
N GLY A 214 -7.47 -4.10 20.00
CA GLY A 214 -8.62 -5.00 19.93
C GLY A 214 -9.06 -5.39 18.51
N PHE A 215 -8.31 -5.03 17.48
CA PHE A 215 -8.47 -5.59 16.14
C PHE A 215 -7.51 -6.76 15.93
N GLU A 216 -7.90 -7.67 15.05
CA GLU A 216 -7.09 -8.84 14.72
C GLU A 216 -6.10 -8.52 13.59
N ARG A 217 -4.97 -9.22 13.64
CA ARG A 217 -3.92 -9.13 12.65
C ARG A 217 -4.27 -9.94 11.39
#